data_f97843e8a26b769971e53b2a89266dc2
#
_entry.id   f97843e8a26b769971e53b2a89266dc2
#
_cell.length_a   1.000
_cell.length_b   1.000
_cell.length_c   1.000
_cell.angle_alpha   90.00
_cell.angle_beta   90.00
_cell.angle_gamma   90.00
#
_symmetry.space_group_name_H-M   'P 1'
#
loop_
_entity.id
_entity.type
_entity.pdbx_description
1 polymer ?
#
loop_
_entity_poly.entity_id
_entity_poly.type
_entity_poly.pdbx_seq_one_letter_code
_entity_poly.pdbx_strand_id
1 'polypeptide(L)'
;TRIGDPSFRDTSRPVLDDASIAANIEGIRSAFTRYLGADVAVVDNAEWLNGLGYLDFLGQVGRHFSVNRMLTFDAIRSRLEHSLSFLEFGYTLLQAYDFVELARRHGCTLQIGGADQWANIINGIDLGRRQSGLDLYGLTMPLLATSDGKKMGKSADGAVWLNADRLSPYGFWQFWRNVDDRDVERFLALFTELPMDEVRRLGALQGAALNEAKIVLANEATRLAHGQDALDAAQRAAAAAFGGADRCDMPTHAIDAARRGAGVTLAELAVEAGLA
;
A
#
# COMPACT_ATOMS: atom_id res chain seq x y z
N THR A 1 9.99 -6.66 -7.17
CA THR A 1 10.43 -6.72 -8.58
C THR A 1 11.58 -5.77 -8.85
N ARG A 2 12.52 -6.19 -9.69
CA ARG A 2 13.70 -5.39 -10.07
C ARG A 2 13.32 -4.21 -10.98
N ILE A 3 12.30 -4.39 -11.79
CA ILE A 3 11.75 -3.38 -12.70
C ILE A 3 10.42 -2.91 -12.14
N GLY A 4 10.30 -1.61 -11.85
CA GLY A 4 9.10 -1.04 -11.22
C GLY A 4 8.02 -0.65 -12.23
N ASP A 5 6.75 -0.77 -11.83
CA ASP A 5 5.58 -0.34 -12.60
C ASP A 5 5.59 1.18 -12.81
N PRO A 6 5.54 1.69 -14.05
CA PRO A 6 5.52 3.12 -14.36
C PRO A 6 4.12 3.74 -14.26
N SER A 7 3.05 2.96 -14.07
CA SER A 7 1.67 3.42 -14.17
C SER A 7 1.39 4.65 -13.30
N PHE A 8 0.95 5.75 -13.94
CA PHE A 8 0.58 7.02 -13.32
C PHE A 8 1.64 7.61 -12.38
N ARG A 9 2.92 7.53 -12.75
CA ARG A 9 4.04 8.18 -12.08
C ARG A 9 4.76 9.15 -13.02
N ASP A 10 5.22 10.27 -12.47
CA ASP A 10 5.94 11.29 -13.23
C ASP A 10 7.45 11.02 -13.32
N THR A 11 7.97 10.16 -12.45
CA THR A 11 9.40 9.84 -12.38
C THR A 11 9.65 8.34 -12.53
N SER A 12 10.77 7.98 -13.17
CA SER A 12 11.24 6.60 -13.30
C SER A 12 11.55 5.99 -11.92
N ARG A 13 11.25 4.71 -11.77
CA ARG A 13 11.63 3.97 -10.55
C ARG A 13 13.10 3.57 -10.59
N PRO A 14 13.82 3.64 -9.48
CA PRO A 14 15.16 3.08 -9.40
C PRO A 14 15.12 1.56 -9.60
N VAL A 15 16.15 1.03 -10.24
CA VAL A 15 16.38 -0.41 -10.31
C VAL A 15 16.94 -0.86 -8.96
N LEU A 16 16.25 -1.79 -8.29
CA LEU A 16 16.64 -2.29 -6.98
C LEU A 16 17.67 -3.42 -7.10
N ASP A 17 18.59 -3.47 -6.14
CA ASP A 17 19.48 -4.61 -5.96
C ASP A 17 18.79 -5.80 -5.25
N ASP A 18 19.43 -6.96 -5.27
CA ASP A 18 18.85 -8.20 -4.74
C ASP A 18 18.64 -8.15 -3.23
N ALA A 19 19.50 -7.46 -2.48
CA ALA A 19 19.37 -7.31 -1.04
C ALA A 19 18.16 -6.46 -0.68
N SER A 20 17.95 -5.34 -1.38
CA SER A 20 16.78 -4.47 -1.23
C SER A 20 15.48 -5.20 -1.59
N ILE A 21 15.51 -6.02 -2.65
CA ILE A 21 14.35 -6.83 -3.06
C ILE A 21 14.01 -7.84 -1.97
N ALA A 22 14.99 -8.57 -1.44
CA ALA A 22 14.79 -9.56 -0.38
C ALA A 22 14.20 -8.91 0.89
N ALA A 23 14.74 -7.77 1.32
CA ALA A 23 14.22 -7.03 2.47
C ALA A 23 12.77 -6.56 2.25
N ASN A 24 12.43 -6.09 1.04
CA ASN A 24 11.08 -5.68 0.69
C ASN A 24 10.09 -6.86 0.67
N ILE A 25 10.51 -8.04 0.17
CA ILE A 25 9.70 -9.26 0.18
C ILE A 25 9.36 -9.65 1.61
N GLU A 26 10.32 -9.63 2.53
CA GLU A 26 10.08 -9.97 3.93
C GLU A 26 9.14 -8.99 4.62
N GLY A 27 9.31 -7.68 4.38
CA GLY A 27 8.40 -6.64 4.89
C GLY A 27 6.97 -6.82 4.38
N ILE A 28 6.80 -7.15 3.09
CA ILE A 28 5.48 -7.41 2.48
C ILE A 28 4.88 -8.70 3.05
N ARG A 29 5.66 -9.77 3.17
CA ARG A 29 5.24 -11.06 3.74
C ARG A 29 4.72 -10.88 5.16
N SER A 30 5.46 -10.16 6.00
CA SER A 30 5.05 -9.85 7.38
C SER A 30 3.71 -9.11 7.45
N ALA A 31 3.47 -8.14 6.57
CA ALA A 31 2.20 -7.44 6.51
C ALA A 31 1.06 -8.37 6.03
N PHE A 32 1.27 -9.13 4.95
CA PHE A 32 0.24 -10.02 4.40
C PHE A 32 -0.17 -11.11 5.37
N THR A 33 0.79 -11.72 6.09
CA THR A 33 0.50 -12.74 7.09
C THR A 33 -0.47 -12.25 8.17
N ARG A 34 -0.36 -10.98 8.56
CA ARG A 34 -1.27 -10.40 9.57
C ARG A 34 -2.70 -10.20 9.05
N TYR A 35 -2.86 -9.77 7.81
CA TYR A 35 -4.18 -9.48 7.24
C TYR A 35 -4.87 -10.69 6.63
N LEU A 36 -4.10 -11.59 6.03
CA LEU A 36 -4.62 -12.67 5.18
C LEU A 36 -4.36 -14.06 5.78
N GLY A 37 -3.63 -14.15 6.90
CA GLY A 37 -3.23 -15.41 7.52
C GLY A 37 -1.94 -15.99 6.95
N ALA A 38 -1.43 -17.02 7.62
CA ALA A 38 -0.14 -17.65 7.30
C ALA A 38 -0.17 -18.51 6.00
N ASP A 39 -1.35 -18.91 5.57
CA ASP A 39 -1.54 -19.83 4.42
C ASP A 39 -1.47 -19.11 3.06
N VAL A 40 -1.33 -17.77 3.05
CA VAL A 40 -1.24 -17.00 1.81
C VAL A 40 0.13 -17.18 1.17
N ALA A 41 0.15 -17.67 -0.07
CA ALA A 41 1.35 -17.81 -0.85
C ALA A 41 1.88 -16.44 -1.31
N VAL A 42 3.12 -16.11 -0.94
CA VAL A 42 3.86 -14.97 -1.49
C VAL A 42 4.85 -15.52 -2.51
N VAL A 43 4.64 -15.22 -3.78
CA VAL A 43 5.41 -15.74 -4.91
C VAL A 43 6.30 -14.63 -5.48
N ASP A 44 7.58 -14.95 -5.70
CA ASP A 44 8.53 -14.04 -6.34
C ASP A 44 8.63 -14.35 -7.84
N ASN A 45 8.33 -13.38 -8.69
CA ASN A 45 8.42 -13.55 -10.14
C ASN A 45 9.86 -13.75 -10.66
N ALA A 46 10.87 -13.55 -9.84
CA ALA A 46 12.24 -13.93 -10.15
C ALA A 46 12.40 -15.42 -10.44
N GLU A 47 11.50 -16.28 -9.92
CA GLU A 47 11.49 -17.72 -10.16
C GLU A 47 11.37 -18.11 -11.65
N TRP A 48 10.73 -17.27 -12.45
CA TRP A 48 10.59 -17.51 -13.90
C TRP A 48 11.24 -16.43 -14.75
N LEU A 49 11.33 -15.18 -14.29
CA LEU A 49 11.91 -14.10 -15.08
C LEU A 49 13.44 -14.17 -15.16
N ASN A 50 14.14 -14.60 -14.09
CA ASN A 50 15.60 -14.62 -14.06
C ASN A 50 16.21 -15.63 -15.04
N GLY A 51 15.48 -16.71 -15.33
CA GLY A 51 15.95 -17.75 -16.27
C GLY A 51 15.57 -17.47 -17.73
N LEU A 52 14.85 -16.39 -18.02
CA LEU A 52 14.29 -16.14 -19.34
C LEU A 52 15.21 -15.26 -20.18
N GLY A 53 15.73 -15.80 -21.28
CA GLY A 53 16.55 -15.05 -22.23
C GLY A 53 15.74 -13.95 -22.93
N TYR A 54 16.38 -12.81 -23.16
CA TYR A 54 15.70 -11.64 -23.78
C TYR A 54 15.10 -11.95 -25.16
N LEU A 55 15.82 -12.68 -26.01
CA LEU A 55 15.33 -13.05 -27.35
C LEU A 55 14.19 -14.06 -27.27
N ASP A 56 14.27 -15.01 -26.33
CA ASP A 56 13.20 -15.97 -26.08
C ASP A 56 11.94 -15.27 -25.60
N PHE A 57 12.07 -14.33 -24.67
CA PHE A 57 10.96 -13.50 -24.20
C PHE A 57 10.30 -12.71 -25.30
N LEU A 58 11.08 -12.01 -26.16
CA LEU A 58 10.53 -11.30 -27.29
C LEU A 58 9.83 -12.23 -28.29
N GLY A 59 10.39 -13.39 -28.56
CA GLY A 59 9.83 -14.38 -29.49
C GLY A 59 8.54 -15.03 -28.96
N GLN A 60 8.49 -15.35 -27.66
CA GLN A 60 7.37 -16.07 -27.05
C GLN A 60 6.27 -15.13 -26.56
N VAL A 61 6.63 -13.97 -26.02
CA VAL A 61 5.70 -13.03 -25.38
C VAL A 61 5.51 -11.79 -26.26
N GLY A 62 6.58 -11.11 -26.66
CA GLY A 62 6.51 -9.83 -27.36
C GLY A 62 5.72 -9.88 -28.66
N ARG A 63 5.78 -10.99 -29.40
CA ARG A 63 5.01 -11.21 -30.64
C ARG A 63 3.48 -11.10 -30.48
N HIS A 64 2.96 -11.25 -29.28
CA HIS A 64 1.53 -11.17 -28.98
C HIS A 64 1.03 -9.76 -28.68
N PHE A 65 1.95 -8.79 -28.57
CA PHE A 65 1.64 -7.41 -28.24
C PHE A 65 1.74 -6.47 -29.45
N SER A 66 0.72 -5.65 -29.64
CA SER A 66 0.73 -4.59 -30.63
C SER A 66 1.13 -3.28 -29.95
N VAL A 67 2.23 -2.67 -30.39
CA VAL A 67 2.68 -1.35 -29.90
C VAL A 67 1.57 -0.30 -30.07
N ASN A 68 0.89 -0.28 -31.22
CA ASN A 68 -0.20 0.67 -31.47
C ASN A 68 -1.31 0.55 -30.40
N ARG A 69 -1.66 -0.69 -30.01
CA ARG A 69 -2.65 -0.91 -28.94
C ARG A 69 -2.11 -0.50 -27.58
N MET A 70 -0.86 -0.81 -27.28
CA MET A 70 -0.25 -0.42 -25.99
C MET A 70 -0.23 1.09 -25.82
N LEU A 71 0.00 1.85 -26.87
CA LEU A 71 -0.01 3.32 -26.86
C LEU A 71 -1.41 3.92 -26.64
N THR A 72 -2.49 3.15 -26.77
CA THR A 72 -3.87 3.63 -26.49
C THR A 72 -4.23 3.58 -25.01
N PHE A 73 -3.50 2.87 -24.18
CA PHE A 73 -3.77 2.81 -22.74
C PHE A 73 -3.43 4.14 -22.05
N ASP A 74 -4.34 4.64 -21.22
CA ASP A 74 -4.18 5.93 -20.53
C ASP A 74 -2.91 5.99 -19.68
N ALA A 75 -2.55 4.89 -19.01
CA ALA A 75 -1.33 4.81 -18.22
C ALA A 75 -0.04 4.98 -19.03
N ILE A 76 -0.04 4.58 -20.30
CA ILE A 76 1.09 4.77 -21.23
C ILE A 76 0.99 6.15 -21.89
N ARG A 77 -0.20 6.52 -22.36
CA ARG A 77 -0.43 7.77 -23.06
C ARG A 77 -0.04 9.00 -22.23
N SER A 78 -0.41 9.02 -20.96
CA SER A 78 -0.02 10.09 -20.03
C SER A 78 1.50 10.23 -19.85
N ARG A 79 2.25 9.14 -20.01
CA ARG A 79 3.71 9.14 -19.91
C ARG A 79 4.40 9.60 -21.20
N LEU A 80 3.77 9.48 -22.36
CA LEU A 80 4.33 9.94 -23.63
C LEU A 80 4.51 11.46 -23.69
N GLU A 81 3.73 12.21 -22.91
CA GLU A 81 3.85 13.67 -22.81
C GLU A 81 5.11 14.12 -22.05
N HIS A 82 5.73 13.22 -21.29
CA HIS A 82 6.92 13.50 -20.47
C HIS A 82 8.13 12.71 -21.00
N SER A 83 8.34 11.54 -20.50
CA SER A 83 9.41 10.63 -20.91
C SER A 83 9.04 9.21 -20.50
N LEU A 84 9.03 8.30 -21.46
CA LEU A 84 8.78 6.88 -21.25
C LEU A 84 9.97 6.09 -21.78
N SER A 85 10.72 5.45 -20.89
CA SER A 85 11.82 4.57 -21.30
C SER A 85 11.28 3.26 -21.86
N PHE A 86 12.10 2.59 -22.68
CA PHE A 86 11.75 1.25 -23.19
C PHE A 86 11.57 0.24 -22.06
N LEU A 87 12.32 0.38 -20.98
CA LEU A 87 12.19 -0.44 -19.77
C LEU A 87 10.80 -0.30 -19.16
N GLU A 88 10.33 0.92 -18.97
CA GLU A 88 9.00 1.22 -18.41
C GLU A 88 7.88 0.77 -19.37
N PHE A 89 8.04 1.00 -20.66
CA PHE A 89 7.09 0.52 -21.68
C PHE A 89 6.98 -1.01 -21.68
N GLY A 90 8.11 -1.70 -21.51
CA GLY A 90 8.19 -3.15 -21.47
C GLY A 90 7.58 -3.78 -20.20
N TYR A 91 7.39 -3.00 -19.12
CA TYR A 91 6.85 -3.52 -17.86
C TYR A 91 5.51 -4.28 -18.02
N THR A 92 4.63 -3.74 -18.85
CA THR A 92 3.32 -4.36 -19.13
C THR A 92 3.43 -5.79 -19.65
N LEU A 93 4.48 -6.10 -20.43
CA LEU A 93 4.73 -7.46 -20.92
C LEU A 93 5.17 -8.39 -19.77
N LEU A 94 5.96 -7.87 -18.83
CA LEU A 94 6.43 -8.64 -17.69
C LEU A 94 5.26 -9.04 -16.78
N GLN A 95 4.41 -8.10 -16.40
CA GLN A 95 3.24 -8.39 -15.57
C GLN A 95 2.23 -9.29 -16.29
N ALA A 96 2.07 -9.13 -17.61
CA ALA A 96 1.22 -10.02 -18.40
C ALA A 96 1.76 -11.46 -18.39
N TYR A 97 3.07 -11.63 -18.50
CA TYR A 97 3.72 -12.94 -18.42
C TYR A 97 3.64 -13.53 -17.01
N ASP A 98 3.80 -12.71 -15.96
CA ASP A 98 3.60 -13.13 -14.56
C ASP A 98 2.21 -13.76 -14.38
N PHE A 99 1.16 -13.15 -14.93
CA PHE A 99 -0.20 -13.69 -14.80
C PHE A 99 -0.33 -15.05 -15.47
N VAL A 100 0.27 -15.25 -16.65
CA VAL A 100 0.28 -16.55 -17.34
C VAL A 100 1.05 -17.59 -16.53
N GLU A 101 2.22 -17.23 -15.97
CA GLU A 101 3.02 -18.16 -15.15
C GLU A 101 2.30 -18.50 -13.82
N LEU A 102 1.65 -17.55 -13.18
CA LEU A 102 0.82 -17.79 -11.99
C LEU A 102 -0.36 -18.72 -12.31
N ALA A 103 -1.00 -18.56 -13.47
CA ALA A 103 -2.05 -19.47 -13.90
C ALA A 103 -1.52 -20.90 -14.13
N ARG A 104 -0.39 -21.04 -14.78
CA ARG A 104 0.22 -22.35 -15.10
C ARG A 104 0.75 -23.06 -13.86
N ARG A 105 1.42 -22.33 -12.95
CA ARG A 105 2.12 -22.91 -11.78
C ARG A 105 1.20 -23.07 -10.57
N HIS A 106 0.29 -22.14 -10.38
CA HIS A 106 -0.52 -22.03 -9.16
C HIS A 106 -2.03 -22.10 -9.41
N GLY A 107 -2.48 -22.26 -10.67
CA GLY A 107 -3.92 -22.27 -10.99
C GLY A 107 -4.61 -20.93 -10.75
N CYS A 108 -3.86 -19.82 -10.72
CA CYS A 108 -4.40 -18.47 -10.48
C CYS A 108 -5.17 -18.00 -11.73
N THR A 109 -6.47 -17.85 -11.63
CA THR A 109 -7.34 -17.44 -12.75
C THR A 109 -7.85 -16.01 -12.65
N LEU A 110 -7.76 -15.37 -11.48
CA LEU A 110 -8.24 -14.01 -11.23
C LEU A 110 -7.09 -13.12 -10.74
N GLN A 111 -6.85 -11.99 -11.41
CA GLN A 111 -5.94 -10.94 -10.93
C GLN A 111 -6.74 -9.73 -10.48
N ILE A 112 -6.43 -9.22 -9.27
CA ILE A 112 -7.10 -8.05 -8.68
C ILE A 112 -6.09 -6.90 -8.56
N GLY A 113 -6.53 -5.67 -8.82
CA GLY A 113 -5.69 -4.48 -8.69
C GLY A 113 -6.46 -3.18 -8.58
N GLY A 114 -5.76 -2.07 -8.45
CA GLY A 114 -6.33 -0.74 -8.61
C GLY A 114 -6.65 -0.43 -10.07
N ALA A 115 -7.44 0.60 -10.32
CA ALA A 115 -7.79 1.03 -11.68
C ALA A 115 -6.55 1.39 -12.52
N ASP A 116 -5.44 1.76 -11.88
CA ASP A 116 -4.14 1.98 -12.52
C ASP A 116 -3.52 0.70 -13.10
N GLN A 117 -3.95 -0.48 -12.64
CA GLN A 117 -3.47 -1.79 -13.11
C GLN A 117 -4.28 -2.35 -14.28
N TRP A 118 -5.35 -1.68 -14.71
CA TRP A 118 -6.24 -2.15 -15.76
C TRP A 118 -5.51 -2.62 -17.02
N ALA A 119 -4.61 -1.79 -17.55
CA ALA A 119 -3.86 -2.11 -18.77
C ALA A 119 -2.97 -3.35 -18.59
N ASN A 120 -2.28 -3.47 -17.46
CA ASN A 120 -1.41 -4.60 -17.15
C ASN A 120 -2.22 -5.91 -17.04
N ILE A 121 -3.34 -5.87 -16.31
CA ILE A 121 -4.22 -7.05 -16.11
C ILE A 121 -4.84 -7.51 -17.44
N ILE A 122 -5.39 -6.60 -18.25
CA ILE A 122 -6.00 -6.93 -19.55
C ILE A 122 -4.97 -7.53 -20.50
N ASN A 123 -3.75 -7.04 -20.50
CA ASN A 123 -2.69 -7.60 -21.32
C ASN A 123 -2.30 -9.02 -20.87
N GLY A 124 -2.38 -9.33 -19.58
CA GLY A 124 -2.20 -10.70 -19.06
C GLY A 124 -3.30 -11.65 -19.51
N ILE A 125 -4.56 -11.21 -19.46
CA ILE A 125 -5.73 -11.96 -19.96
C ILE A 125 -5.57 -12.26 -21.45
N ASP A 126 -5.24 -11.24 -22.25
CA ASP A 126 -5.04 -11.40 -23.68
C ASP A 126 -3.87 -12.33 -24.02
N LEU A 127 -2.76 -12.23 -23.30
CA LEU A 127 -1.60 -13.11 -23.48
C LEU A 127 -1.97 -14.57 -23.15
N GLY A 128 -2.63 -14.81 -22.00
CA GLY A 128 -3.05 -16.16 -21.59
C GLY A 128 -3.93 -16.82 -22.62
N ARG A 129 -4.91 -16.09 -23.16
CA ARG A 129 -5.79 -16.58 -24.24
C ARG A 129 -5.02 -16.90 -25.50
N ARG A 130 -4.15 -16.00 -25.97
CA ARG A 130 -3.42 -16.13 -27.25
C ARG A 130 -2.32 -17.18 -27.20
N GLN A 131 -1.61 -17.26 -26.09
CA GLN A 131 -0.46 -18.14 -25.94
C GLN A 131 -0.86 -19.57 -25.53
N SER A 132 -1.92 -19.71 -24.74
CA SER A 132 -2.22 -20.98 -24.04
C SER A 132 -3.68 -21.34 -23.96
N GLY A 133 -4.58 -20.55 -24.57
CA GLY A 133 -6.03 -20.79 -24.48
C GLY A 133 -6.60 -20.70 -23.05
N LEU A 134 -5.93 -19.98 -22.15
CA LEU A 134 -6.36 -19.84 -20.77
C LEU A 134 -7.53 -18.85 -20.64
N ASP A 135 -8.51 -19.20 -19.82
CA ASP A 135 -9.57 -18.30 -19.40
C ASP A 135 -9.16 -17.59 -18.11
N LEU A 136 -8.70 -16.35 -18.25
CA LEU A 136 -8.24 -15.52 -17.14
C LEU A 136 -9.20 -14.34 -16.94
N TYR A 137 -9.31 -13.88 -15.71
CA TYR A 137 -10.22 -12.82 -15.29
C TYR A 137 -9.47 -11.69 -14.56
N GLY A 138 -10.00 -10.47 -14.65
CA GLY A 138 -9.47 -9.31 -13.97
C GLY A 138 -10.55 -8.55 -13.21
N LEU A 139 -10.21 -8.07 -12.02
CA LEU A 139 -11.05 -7.16 -11.24
C LEU A 139 -10.23 -5.94 -10.87
N THR A 140 -10.73 -4.75 -11.21
CA THR A 140 -10.11 -3.50 -10.76
C THR A 140 -11.06 -2.69 -9.90
N MET A 141 -10.48 -2.00 -8.91
CA MET A 141 -11.18 -1.11 -8.00
C MET A 141 -10.69 0.32 -8.18
N PRO A 142 -11.54 1.35 -7.96
CA PRO A 142 -11.10 2.72 -7.93
C PRO A 142 -9.95 2.92 -6.94
N LEU A 143 -9.00 3.79 -7.29
CA LEU A 143 -7.91 4.13 -6.38
C LEU A 143 -8.46 4.81 -5.13
N LEU A 144 -7.89 4.43 -3.98
CA LEU A 144 -8.22 5.07 -2.72
C LEU A 144 -7.70 6.51 -2.72
N ALA A 145 -8.61 7.44 -2.64
CA ALA A 145 -8.34 8.86 -2.47
C ALA A 145 -9.05 9.36 -1.23
N THR A 146 -8.52 10.37 -0.60
CA THR A 146 -9.20 11.14 0.46
C THR A 146 -10.25 12.06 -0.15
N SER A 147 -11.15 12.59 0.67
CA SER A 147 -12.24 13.48 0.23
C SER A 147 -11.74 14.80 -0.42
N ASP A 148 -10.49 15.18 -0.18
CA ASP A 148 -9.81 16.30 -0.85
C ASP A 148 -9.14 15.90 -2.19
N GLY A 149 -9.35 14.66 -2.66
CA GLY A 149 -8.84 14.16 -3.93
C GLY A 149 -7.40 13.67 -3.93
N LYS A 150 -6.71 13.73 -2.79
CA LYS A 150 -5.34 13.21 -2.69
C LYS A 150 -5.35 11.68 -2.62
N LYS A 151 -4.35 11.05 -3.22
CA LYS A 151 -4.16 9.59 -3.10
C LYS A 151 -3.88 9.24 -1.64
N MET A 152 -4.67 8.33 -1.08
CA MET A 152 -4.44 7.82 0.27
C MET A 152 -3.07 7.14 0.38
N GLY A 153 -2.42 7.29 1.54
CA GLY A 153 -1.09 6.71 1.81
C GLY A 153 0.09 7.46 1.21
N LYS A 154 -0.14 8.64 0.60
CA LYS A 154 0.91 9.58 0.16
C LYS A 154 0.62 10.95 0.72
N SER A 155 0.79 11.14 2.04
CA SER A 155 0.75 12.47 2.65
C SER A 155 2.10 13.19 2.45
N ALA A 156 2.13 14.50 2.72
CA ALA A 156 3.38 15.26 2.80
C ALA A 156 4.35 14.67 3.84
N ASP A 157 3.78 14.01 4.87
CA ASP A 157 4.50 13.38 5.97
C ASP A 157 4.89 11.92 5.71
N GLY A 158 4.66 11.39 4.49
CA GLY A 158 5.02 10.04 4.10
C GLY A 158 3.84 9.07 3.96
N ALA A 159 4.15 7.78 3.83
CA ALA A 159 3.15 6.72 3.69
C ALA A 159 2.63 6.27 5.06
N VAL A 160 1.36 5.85 5.12
CA VAL A 160 0.82 5.15 6.29
C VAL A 160 1.31 3.70 6.24
N TRP A 161 2.34 3.43 7.00
CA TRP A 161 2.99 2.12 7.02
C TRP A 161 2.21 1.11 7.85
N LEU A 162 2.10 -0.11 7.33
CA LEU A 162 1.46 -1.23 8.03
C LEU A 162 2.41 -1.92 9.03
N ASN A 163 3.72 -1.74 8.88
CA ASN A 163 4.72 -2.36 9.74
C ASN A 163 5.08 -1.42 10.89
N ALA A 164 5.06 -1.97 12.11
CA ALA A 164 5.24 -1.23 13.36
C ALA A 164 6.63 -0.59 13.54
N ASP A 165 7.65 -1.11 12.86
CA ASP A 165 9.01 -0.55 12.81
C ASP A 165 9.10 0.74 11.98
N ARG A 166 8.12 0.98 11.09
CA ARG A 166 8.05 2.17 10.25
C ARG A 166 7.02 3.19 10.72
N LEU A 167 5.94 2.74 11.33
CA LEU A 167 4.92 3.58 11.95
C LEU A 167 4.42 2.86 13.19
N SER A 168 4.64 3.43 14.37
CA SER A 168 4.20 2.81 15.62
C SER A 168 2.69 2.55 15.63
N PRO A 169 2.19 1.52 16.36
CA PRO A 169 0.75 1.27 16.50
C PRO A 169 -0.03 2.50 17.02
N TYR A 170 0.58 3.30 17.88
CA TYR A 170 0.01 4.57 18.32
C TYR A 170 -0.10 5.58 17.19
N GLY A 171 0.97 5.77 16.39
CA GLY A 171 0.95 6.65 15.22
C GLY A 171 -0.06 6.19 14.16
N PHE A 172 -0.18 4.88 13.94
CA PHE A 172 -1.16 4.28 13.06
C PHE A 172 -2.59 4.52 13.56
N TRP A 173 -2.85 4.33 14.86
CA TRP A 173 -4.14 4.65 15.49
C TRP A 173 -4.48 6.14 15.37
N GLN A 174 -3.52 7.03 15.62
CA GLN A 174 -3.71 8.48 15.48
C GLN A 174 -4.03 8.89 14.05
N PHE A 175 -3.43 8.28 13.06
CA PHE A 175 -3.76 8.54 11.66
C PHE A 175 -5.26 8.32 11.39
N TRP A 176 -5.80 7.17 11.78
CA TRP A 176 -7.22 6.85 11.60
C TRP A 176 -8.14 7.71 12.45
N ARG A 177 -7.69 8.07 13.64
CA ARG A 177 -8.42 8.96 14.56
C ARG A 177 -8.56 10.39 14.00
N ASN A 178 -7.66 10.83 13.14
CA ASN A 178 -7.57 12.18 12.60
C ASN A 178 -7.99 12.30 11.12
N VAL A 179 -8.63 11.28 10.54
CA VAL A 179 -9.15 11.36 9.17
C VAL A 179 -10.23 12.45 9.03
N ASP A 180 -10.40 12.95 7.82
CA ASP A 180 -11.45 13.94 7.52
C ASP A 180 -12.85 13.36 7.83
N ASP A 181 -13.73 14.15 8.36
CA ASP A 181 -15.10 13.77 8.72
C ASP A 181 -15.85 13.14 7.54
N ARG A 182 -15.64 13.65 6.34
CA ARG A 182 -16.26 13.20 5.08
C ARG A 182 -15.80 11.82 4.64
N ASP A 183 -14.66 11.34 5.14
CA ASP A 183 -14.09 10.04 4.78
C ASP A 183 -14.49 8.92 5.76
N VAL A 184 -15.03 9.26 6.93
CA VAL A 184 -15.25 8.31 8.04
C VAL A 184 -16.10 7.12 7.63
N GLU A 185 -17.30 7.34 7.04
CA GLU A 185 -18.20 6.25 6.65
C GLU A 185 -17.54 5.33 5.61
N ARG A 186 -16.90 5.93 4.60
CA ARG A 186 -16.22 5.17 3.55
C ARG A 186 -15.06 4.36 4.10
N PHE A 187 -14.29 4.93 5.03
CA PHE A 187 -13.16 4.21 5.62
C PHE A 187 -13.60 3.13 6.61
N LEU A 188 -14.69 3.32 7.33
CA LEU A 188 -15.32 2.25 8.11
C LEU A 188 -15.70 1.06 7.20
N ALA A 189 -16.32 1.34 6.04
CA ALA A 189 -16.70 0.30 5.09
C ALA A 189 -15.51 -0.45 4.46
N LEU A 190 -14.37 0.24 4.25
CA LEU A 190 -13.22 -0.32 3.53
C LEU A 190 -12.17 -0.95 4.46
N PHE A 191 -12.04 -0.48 5.70
CA PHE A 191 -10.93 -0.83 6.59
C PHE A 191 -11.37 -1.48 7.89
N THR A 192 -12.64 -1.86 8.00
CA THR A 192 -13.14 -2.63 9.14
C THR A 192 -13.97 -3.82 8.68
N GLU A 193 -14.16 -4.78 9.58
CA GLU A 193 -15.04 -5.94 9.37
C GLU A 193 -16.43 -5.71 10.00
N LEU A 194 -16.80 -4.46 10.27
CA LEU A 194 -18.10 -4.12 10.84
C LEU A 194 -19.24 -4.43 9.88
N PRO A 195 -20.40 -4.89 10.39
CA PRO A 195 -21.60 -5.01 9.58
C PRO A 195 -22.01 -3.66 8.96
N MET A 196 -22.56 -3.69 7.73
CA MET A 196 -22.87 -2.47 6.99
C MET A 196 -23.96 -1.60 7.63
N ASP A 197 -24.82 -2.14 8.45
CA ASP A 197 -25.79 -1.40 9.26
C ASP A 197 -25.09 -0.56 10.34
N GLU A 198 -24.08 -1.13 11.00
CA GLU A 198 -23.27 -0.42 11.97
C GLU A 198 -22.38 0.65 11.30
N VAL A 199 -21.80 0.36 10.13
CA VAL A 199 -21.06 1.36 9.33
C VAL A 199 -21.95 2.56 9.00
N ARG A 200 -23.19 2.33 8.56
CA ARG A 200 -24.15 3.39 8.26
C ARG A 200 -24.57 4.16 9.51
N ARG A 201 -24.80 3.47 10.63
CA ARG A 201 -25.11 4.09 11.92
C ARG A 201 -24.01 5.06 12.36
N LEU A 202 -22.78 4.62 12.33
CA LEU A 202 -21.61 5.42 12.69
C LEU A 202 -21.36 6.57 11.71
N GLY A 203 -21.51 6.30 10.40
CA GLY A 203 -21.34 7.30 9.35
C GLY A 203 -22.39 8.42 9.38
N ALA A 204 -23.57 8.16 9.95
CA ALA A 204 -24.62 9.17 10.11
C ALA A 204 -24.39 10.14 11.28
N LEU A 205 -23.41 9.88 12.15
CA LEU A 205 -23.07 10.75 13.27
C LEU A 205 -22.48 12.08 12.78
N GLN A 206 -22.76 13.16 13.50
CA GLN A 206 -22.30 14.51 13.14
C GLN A 206 -21.70 15.26 14.34
N GLY A 207 -20.89 16.27 14.05
CA GLY A 207 -20.27 17.12 15.06
C GLY A 207 -19.46 16.30 16.08
N ALA A 208 -19.65 16.56 17.36
CA ALA A 208 -18.90 15.88 18.43
C ALA A 208 -19.14 14.36 18.47
N ALA A 209 -20.33 13.89 18.08
CA ALA A 209 -20.67 12.46 18.06
C ALA A 209 -19.86 11.68 16.99
N LEU A 210 -19.41 12.32 15.89
CA LEU A 210 -18.58 11.68 14.88
C LEU A 210 -17.22 11.22 15.42
N ASN A 211 -16.78 11.80 16.55
CA ASN A 211 -15.58 11.33 17.23
C ASN A 211 -15.69 9.88 17.72
N GLU A 212 -16.90 9.41 18.06
CA GLU A 212 -17.13 7.98 18.35
C GLU A 212 -16.80 7.11 17.14
N ALA A 213 -17.32 7.47 15.97
CA ALA A 213 -17.05 6.74 14.72
C ALA A 213 -15.57 6.71 14.36
N LYS A 214 -14.84 7.83 14.56
CA LYS A 214 -13.39 7.89 14.34
C LYS A 214 -12.60 7.02 15.32
N ILE A 215 -13.04 6.92 16.58
CA ILE A 215 -12.43 6.02 17.55
C ILE A 215 -12.66 4.57 17.15
N VAL A 216 -13.88 4.21 16.74
CA VAL A 216 -14.19 2.86 16.26
C VAL A 216 -13.33 2.51 15.04
N LEU A 217 -13.24 3.40 14.05
CA LEU A 217 -12.39 3.22 12.87
C LEU A 217 -10.92 2.99 13.27
N ALA A 218 -10.37 3.84 14.12
CA ALA A 218 -9.00 3.73 14.59
C ALA A 218 -8.74 2.42 15.34
N ASN A 219 -9.68 2.01 16.19
CA ASN A 219 -9.59 0.77 16.95
C ASN A 219 -9.60 -0.46 16.02
N GLU A 220 -10.59 -0.56 15.15
CA GLU A 220 -10.74 -1.69 14.23
C GLU A 220 -9.56 -1.80 13.26
N ALA A 221 -9.15 -0.70 12.64
CA ALA A 221 -8.01 -0.68 11.73
C ALA A 221 -6.70 -1.06 12.45
N THR A 222 -6.49 -0.56 13.69
CA THR A 222 -5.29 -0.89 14.47
C THR A 222 -5.31 -2.34 14.97
N ARG A 223 -6.46 -2.85 15.38
CA ARG A 223 -6.61 -4.25 15.79
C ARG A 223 -6.29 -5.20 14.64
N LEU A 224 -6.78 -4.92 13.44
CA LEU A 224 -6.48 -5.72 12.24
C LEU A 224 -4.99 -5.67 11.86
N ALA A 225 -4.37 -4.50 11.95
CA ALA A 225 -2.98 -4.32 11.53
C ALA A 225 -1.95 -4.82 12.55
N HIS A 226 -2.22 -4.63 13.85
CA HIS A 226 -1.22 -4.79 14.92
C HIS A 226 -1.65 -5.72 16.06
N GLY A 227 -2.91 -6.16 16.05
CA GLY A 227 -3.47 -7.02 17.10
C GLY A 227 -4.01 -6.27 18.31
N GLN A 228 -4.66 -7.00 19.23
CA GLN A 228 -5.36 -6.43 20.38
C GLN A 228 -4.41 -5.77 21.39
N ASP A 229 -3.29 -6.41 21.70
CA ASP A 229 -2.33 -5.89 22.70
C ASP A 229 -1.75 -4.54 22.29
N ALA A 230 -1.46 -4.37 20.98
CA ALA A 230 -0.96 -3.12 20.42
C ALA A 230 -2.04 -2.02 20.41
N LEU A 231 -3.30 -2.39 20.14
CA LEU A 231 -4.44 -1.48 20.27
C LEU A 231 -4.60 -0.98 21.71
N ASP A 232 -4.57 -1.87 22.67
CA ASP A 232 -4.71 -1.53 24.09
C ASP A 232 -3.59 -0.58 24.54
N ALA A 233 -2.35 -0.82 24.10
CA ALA A 233 -1.22 0.06 24.35
C ALA A 233 -1.41 1.44 23.70
N ALA A 234 -1.88 1.49 22.45
CA ALA A 234 -2.15 2.74 21.75
C ALA A 234 -3.26 3.56 22.42
N GLN A 235 -4.32 2.91 22.89
CA GLN A 235 -5.40 3.55 23.64
C GLN A 235 -4.93 4.10 24.99
N ARG A 236 -4.13 3.33 25.75
CA ARG A 236 -3.53 3.83 27.01
C ARG A 236 -2.64 5.05 26.76
N ALA A 237 -1.80 5.01 25.73
CA ALA A 237 -0.96 6.14 25.36
C ALA A 237 -1.78 7.37 24.97
N ALA A 238 -2.87 7.19 24.22
CA ALA A 238 -3.78 8.27 23.86
C ALA A 238 -4.48 8.88 25.10
N ALA A 239 -4.96 8.03 26.01
CA ALA A 239 -5.59 8.48 27.25
C ALA A 239 -4.60 9.24 28.15
N ALA A 240 -3.35 8.78 28.25
CA ALA A 240 -2.30 9.47 28.98
C ALA A 240 -1.93 10.84 28.37
N ALA A 241 -1.91 10.93 27.04
CA ALA A 241 -1.61 12.17 26.32
C ALA A 241 -2.69 13.26 26.55
N PHE A 242 -3.96 12.89 26.63
CA PHE A 242 -5.10 13.82 26.71
C PHE A 242 -5.80 13.82 28.06
N GLY A 243 -5.62 12.80 28.91
CA GLY A 243 -6.34 12.59 30.17
C GLY A 243 -5.58 12.98 31.44
N GLY A 244 -4.32 13.39 31.37
CA GLY A 244 -3.51 13.77 32.56
C GLY A 244 -3.12 12.60 33.48
N ALA A 245 -3.40 11.34 33.12
CA ALA A 245 -3.01 10.13 33.83
C ALA A 245 -1.67 9.60 33.30
N ASP A 246 -1.09 8.68 34.07
CA ASP A 246 0.23 8.09 33.94
C ASP A 246 0.89 8.12 32.52
N ARG A 247 2.00 8.83 32.41
CA ARG A 247 2.72 9.05 31.12
C ARG A 247 3.68 7.93 30.75
N CYS A 248 3.61 6.79 31.40
CA CYS A 248 4.58 5.68 31.25
C CYS A 248 4.59 5.05 29.85
N ASP A 249 3.49 5.12 29.12
CA ASP A 249 3.33 4.49 27.79
C ASP A 249 3.48 5.48 26.62
N MET A 250 3.88 6.74 26.87
CA MET A 250 4.09 7.72 25.81
C MET A 250 5.44 7.52 25.15
N PRO A 251 5.58 7.77 23.83
CA PRO A 251 6.87 7.88 23.19
C PRO A 251 7.73 8.89 23.94
N THR A 252 8.90 8.48 24.39
CA THR A 252 9.82 9.34 25.17
C THR A 252 11.10 9.54 24.40
N HIS A 253 11.60 10.77 24.39
CA HIS A 253 12.92 11.12 23.89
C HIS A 253 13.81 11.50 25.09
N ALA A 254 14.94 10.78 25.26
CA ALA A 254 15.87 11.05 26.35
C ALA A 254 16.74 12.28 26.01
N ILE A 255 16.75 13.26 26.87
CA ILE A 255 17.61 14.45 26.76
C ILE A 255 18.75 14.33 27.75
N ASP A 256 19.99 14.50 27.29
CA ASP A 256 21.15 14.57 28.14
C ASP A 256 21.02 15.71 29.16
N ALA A 257 21.42 15.42 30.41
CA ALA A 257 21.35 16.38 31.51
C ALA A 257 22.19 17.65 31.26
N ALA A 258 23.34 17.52 30.61
CA ALA A 258 24.19 18.66 30.24
C ALA A 258 23.51 19.57 29.24
N ARG A 259 22.82 18.98 28.23
CA ARG A 259 22.10 19.71 27.21
C ARG A 259 20.83 20.38 27.77
N ARG A 260 20.16 19.73 28.70
CA ARG A 260 19.03 20.33 29.43
C ARG A 260 19.47 21.57 30.25
N GLY A 261 20.67 21.51 30.84
CA GLY A 261 21.25 22.63 31.57
C GLY A 261 21.69 23.80 30.70
N ALA A 262 22.08 23.55 29.45
CA ALA A 262 22.47 24.57 28.46
C ALA A 262 21.28 25.30 27.82
N GLY A 263 20.05 24.77 27.98
CA GLY A 263 18.85 25.22 27.33
C GLY A 263 18.70 24.64 25.93
N VAL A 264 17.52 24.02 25.64
CA VAL A 264 17.15 23.52 24.34
C VAL A 264 15.76 24.03 23.99
N THR A 265 15.55 24.44 22.75
CA THR A 265 14.24 24.93 22.32
C THR A 265 13.29 23.80 22.02
N LEU A 266 11.96 24.04 22.14
CA LEU A 266 10.94 23.05 21.75
C LEU A 266 11.06 22.64 20.27
N ALA A 267 11.48 23.53 19.38
CA ALA A 267 11.67 23.25 17.98
C ALA A 267 12.83 22.25 17.75
N GLU A 268 13.97 22.47 18.44
CA GLU A 268 15.11 21.53 18.38
C GLU A 268 14.74 20.16 18.93
N LEU A 269 13.98 20.10 20.03
CA LEU A 269 13.50 18.83 20.58
C LEU A 269 12.50 18.11 19.66
N ALA A 270 11.64 18.86 19.00
CA ALA A 270 10.70 18.28 18.04
C ALA A 270 11.43 17.63 16.86
N VAL A 271 12.45 18.31 16.31
CA VAL A 271 13.28 17.76 15.23
C VAL A 271 14.05 16.51 15.69
N GLU A 272 14.66 16.53 16.87
CA GLU A 272 15.42 15.39 17.42
C GLU A 272 14.54 14.18 17.75
N ALA A 273 13.31 14.43 18.19
CA ALA A 273 12.32 13.41 18.45
C ALA A 273 11.62 12.91 17.18
N GLY A 274 11.94 13.45 16.00
CA GLY A 274 11.30 13.10 14.74
C GLY A 274 9.84 13.57 14.64
N LEU A 275 9.50 14.67 15.32
CA LEU A 275 8.15 15.23 15.38
C LEU A 275 7.99 16.47 14.48
N ALA A 276 9.06 16.92 13.82
CA ALA A 276 9.09 18.06 12.91
C ALA A 276 10.09 17.83 11.77
#